data_99a2bff03278a55a01258cd2e7fc9590
#
_entry.id   99a2bff03278a55a01258cd2e7fc9590
#
_cell.length_a   1.000
_cell.length_b   1.000
_cell.length_c   1.000
_cell.angle_alpha   90.00
_cell.angle_beta   90.00
_cell.angle_gamma   90.00
#
_symmetry.space_group_name_H-M   'P 1'
#
loop_
_entity.id
_entity.type
_entity.pdbx_description
1 polymer ?
#
loop_
_entity_poly.entity_id
_entity_poly.type
_entity_poly.pdbx_seq_one_letter_code
_entity_poly.pdbx_strand_id
1 'polypeptide(L)'
;MAAIAVAAVATMVVVLNRAGSAQCHWISRIGRIYPTPCQSSNLSQRRALNTRAVKFTKELMNFSQLGLADTQLRVCESLGYTNPTPIQIKAIPFILSGEDVIGCAETGTGKTAAFLLPIIQNLSSQTRPGIRVLVLAPTRELALQIQKNYTELNHLKNNRSVLVIGGANMKTQIDDLRRRPTIVIATPGRLLDLTERGVIDLSTSEVLVLDEADRMLDMGFLPAIREVLAMLPRKRQTLLFSATMSPTIESLARSTMRQPKLVEVNQRGRAAQMVEQTAYSVSLDNKTALLLDLLERENKQEALAKVLVFTRTRRGSERLSHILKARNHSVNRIHADRSQPQREAALRAFRDGQTRVLVATDIAARGLDVDAVSHVINYDVPHVPEDYVHRVGRTGRAGKQGKAITIVTPIDELSMKAIERLIGQPVKRIVPEGFGGLQVSAPSAGKSFVPFGRAYKGTVRSFRPQRGR
;
A
#
# COMPACT_ATOMS: atom_id res chain seq x y z
N MET A 1 18.33 35.89 38.36
CA MET A 1 16.94 36.22 37.98
C MET A 1 16.80 35.94 36.48
N ALA A 2 16.27 34.81 36.11
CA ALA A 2 16.09 34.38 34.70
C ALA A 2 14.65 34.69 34.28
N ALA A 3 14.51 35.54 33.26
CA ALA A 3 13.22 35.86 32.68
C ALA A 3 12.85 34.80 31.65
N ILE A 4 11.78 34.05 31.90
CA ILE A 4 11.19 33.09 30.97
C ILE A 4 10.30 33.89 30.01
N ALA A 5 10.70 33.95 28.73
CA ALA A 5 9.87 34.51 27.67
C ALA A 5 8.88 33.44 27.21
N VAL A 6 7.59 33.59 27.56
CA VAL A 6 6.47 32.79 27.03
C VAL A 6 6.06 33.38 25.67
N ALA A 7 6.34 32.66 24.60
CA ALA A 7 5.85 33.02 23.25
C ALA A 7 4.33 32.76 23.17
N ALA A 8 3.52 33.81 23.15
CA ALA A 8 2.09 33.74 22.92
C ALA A 8 1.83 33.59 21.41
N VAL A 9 1.22 32.49 21.00
CA VAL A 9 0.72 32.29 19.62
C VAL A 9 -0.60 33.05 19.51
N ALA A 10 -0.61 34.15 18.75
CA ALA A 10 -1.81 34.90 18.40
C ALA A 10 -2.28 34.51 16.98
N THR A 11 -3.55 34.21 16.84
CA THR A 11 -4.15 33.86 15.54
C THR A 11 -4.83 35.11 14.96
N MET A 12 -4.48 35.48 13.74
CA MET A 12 -5.10 36.58 13.01
C MET A 12 -6.27 36.06 12.19
N VAL A 13 -7.46 36.59 12.43
CA VAL A 13 -8.69 36.31 11.66
C VAL A 13 -9.04 37.50 10.82
N VAL A 14 -9.20 37.32 9.50
CA VAL A 14 -9.65 38.35 8.58
C VAL A 14 -11.13 38.14 8.28
N VAL A 15 -11.96 39.07 8.64
CA VAL A 15 -13.40 39.03 8.34
C VAL A 15 -13.69 40.03 7.22
N LEU A 16 -14.30 39.56 6.14
CA LEU A 16 -14.75 40.37 5.02
C LEU A 16 -16.20 40.82 5.29
N ASN A 17 -16.45 42.15 5.28
CA ASN A 17 -17.78 42.70 5.36
C ASN A 17 -18.42 42.73 3.97
N ARG A 18 -19.78 42.73 3.90
CA ARG A 18 -20.57 42.71 2.65
C ARG A 18 -20.28 43.89 1.68
N ALA A 19 -19.50 44.88 2.11
CA ALA A 19 -19.04 46.02 1.30
C ALA A 19 -17.59 45.87 0.76
N GLY A 20 -16.95 44.72 0.88
CA GLY A 20 -15.63 44.47 0.30
C GLY A 20 -14.44 45.07 1.07
N SER A 21 -14.62 45.59 2.28
CA SER A 21 -13.54 46.06 3.14
C SER A 21 -13.10 44.96 4.12
N ALA A 22 -11.80 44.73 4.25
CA ALA A 22 -11.22 43.77 5.18
C ALA A 22 -10.87 44.44 6.51
N GLN A 23 -11.37 43.94 7.61
CA GLN A 23 -10.94 44.29 8.95
C GLN A 23 -10.10 43.15 9.56
N CYS A 24 -8.92 43.48 10.06
CA CYS A 24 -8.03 42.56 10.74
C CYS A 24 -8.25 42.60 12.25
N HIS A 25 -8.57 41.47 12.84
CA HIS A 25 -8.72 41.34 14.29
C HIS A 25 -7.70 40.34 14.84
N TRP A 26 -7.04 40.71 15.96
CA TRP A 26 -6.17 39.81 16.71
C TRP A 26 -6.96 39.25 17.90
N ILE A 27 -7.00 37.93 18.02
CA ILE A 27 -7.64 37.28 19.16
C ILE A 27 -6.52 36.75 20.07
N SER A 28 -6.42 37.32 21.28
CA SER A 28 -5.58 36.75 22.33
C SER A 28 -6.38 35.73 23.14
N ARG A 29 -5.72 34.78 23.75
CA ARG A 29 -6.33 33.72 24.56
C ARG A 29 -7.18 34.19 25.75
N ILE A 30 -7.32 35.52 25.97
CA ILE A 30 -8.04 36.12 27.09
C ILE A 30 -9.33 36.81 26.63
N GLY A 31 -9.78 36.61 25.38
CA GLY A 31 -11.12 37.02 24.93
C GLY A 31 -11.38 38.53 24.83
N ARG A 32 -10.37 39.40 24.74
CA ARG A 32 -10.54 40.83 24.50
C ARG A 32 -10.18 41.21 23.07
N ILE A 33 -11.10 41.88 22.40
CA ILE A 33 -10.94 42.39 21.04
C ILE A 33 -10.51 43.87 21.13
N TYR A 34 -9.35 44.19 20.54
CA TYR A 34 -8.87 45.57 20.42
C TYR A 34 -8.93 46.02 18.94
N PRO A 35 -9.62 47.12 18.61
CA PRO A 35 -9.56 47.71 17.28
C PRO A 35 -8.29 48.57 17.15
N THR A 36 -7.44 48.29 16.19
CA THR A 36 -6.33 49.18 15.81
C THR A 36 -6.63 49.86 14.47
N PRO A 37 -6.42 51.19 14.36
CA PRO A 37 -6.62 51.88 13.07
C PRO A 37 -5.51 51.54 12.10
N CYS A 38 -5.85 51.02 10.95
CA CYS A 38 -4.97 50.75 9.86
C CYS A 38 -4.64 52.05 9.12
N GLN A 39 -3.42 52.60 9.28
CA GLN A 39 -2.99 53.74 8.48
C GLN A 39 -2.82 53.30 7.03
N SER A 40 -3.56 53.95 6.16
CA SER A 40 -3.54 53.80 4.70
C SER A 40 -2.25 54.41 4.13
N SER A 41 -1.24 53.60 3.89
CA SER A 41 -0.12 54.02 3.03
C SER A 41 0.13 52.96 1.94
N ASN A 42 -0.10 53.41 0.70
CA ASN A 42 0.28 52.81 -0.57
C ASN A 42 -0.27 51.41 -0.96
N LEU A 43 -1.54 51.42 -1.35
CA LEU A 43 -2.20 50.27 -2.04
C LEU A 43 -1.59 49.97 -3.43
N SER A 44 -0.86 50.93 -4.05
CA SER A 44 -0.23 50.70 -5.35
C SER A 44 1.02 49.84 -5.32
N GLN A 45 1.83 49.90 -4.26
CA GLN A 45 3.03 49.06 -4.12
C GLN A 45 2.71 47.64 -3.62
N ARG A 46 1.60 47.43 -2.94
CA ARG A 46 1.16 46.08 -2.51
C ARG A 46 0.50 45.27 -3.62
N ARG A 47 -0.01 45.93 -4.70
CA ARG A 47 -0.49 45.22 -5.89
C ARG A 47 0.66 44.57 -6.71
N ALA A 48 1.87 45.10 -6.68
CA ALA A 48 3.03 44.53 -7.37
C ALA A 48 3.67 43.34 -6.62
N LEU A 49 3.45 43.20 -5.29
CA LEU A 49 3.99 42.11 -4.49
C LEU A 49 3.02 40.94 -4.33
N ASN A 50 1.72 41.17 -4.47
CA ASN A 50 0.70 40.10 -4.35
C ASN A 50 0.34 39.41 -5.68
N THR A 51 0.91 39.84 -6.81
CA THR A 51 0.79 39.18 -8.11
C THR A 51 1.92 38.18 -8.39
N ARG A 52 2.83 37.97 -7.44
CA ARG A 52 3.59 36.73 -7.34
C ARG A 52 2.84 35.72 -6.43
N ALA A 53 1.56 35.53 -6.64
CA ALA A 53 0.99 34.19 -6.54
C ALA A 53 1.84 33.37 -7.49
N VAL A 54 2.74 32.55 -6.92
CA VAL A 54 3.50 31.56 -7.64
C VAL A 54 2.42 30.78 -8.39
N LYS A 55 2.16 31.14 -9.65
CA LYS A 55 1.69 30.19 -10.62
C LYS A 55 2.75 29.10 -10.53
N PHE A 56 2.46 28.03 -9.79
CA PHE A 56 3.05 26.75 -10.07
C PHE A 56 2.60 26.43 -11.49
N THR A 57 3.26 27.04 -12.45
CA THR A 57 3.40 26.47 -13.77
C THR A 57 3.90 25.08 -13.47
N LYS A 58 3.20 24.12 -13.97
CA LYS A 58 3.50 22.70 -13.97
C LYS A 58 4.76 22.53 -14.84
N GLU A 59 5.87 23.14 -14.41
CA GLU A 59 7.19 22.83 -14.94
C GLU A 59 7.42 21.39 -14.56
N LEU A 60 7.49 20.55 -15.58
CA LEU A 60 7.82 19.14 -15.45
C LEU A 60 9.20 19.09 -14.76
N MET A 61 9.21 18.86 -13.45
CA MET A 61 10.46 18.66 -12.71
C MET A 61 11.15 17.43 -13.29
N ASN A 62 12.40 17.58 -13.66
CA ASN A 62 13.25 16.50 -14.16
C ASN A 62 14.01 15.85 -13.00
N PHE A 63 14.46 14.61 -13.19
CA PHE A 63 15.28 13.90 -12.19
C PHE A 63 16.58 14.67 -11.82
N SER A 64 17.15 15.46 -12.74
CA SER A 64 18.32 16.30 -12.47
C SER A 64 18.11 17.34 -11.36
N GLN A 65 16.87 17.77 -11.13
CA GLN A 65 16.51 18.74 -10.09
C GLN A 65 16.33 18.11 -8.70
N LEU A 66 16.39 16.77 -8.60
CA LEU A 66 16.20 16.04 -7.35
C LEU A 66 17.49 15.81 -6.55
N GLY A 67 18.65 16.26 -7.04
CA GLY A 67 19.95 16.07 -6.40
C GLY A 67 20.59 14.71 -6.68
N LEU A 68 20.12 13.99 -7.70
CA LEU A 68 20.74 12.75 -8.16
C LEU A 68 22.02 13.03 -8.94
N ALA A 69 23.04 12.18 -8.74
CA ALA A 69 24.31 12.26 -9.48
C ALA A 69 24.13 11.86 -10.95
N ASP A 70 25.00 12.37 -11.82
CA ASP A 70 24.96 12.14 -13.27
C ASP A 70 24.96 10.63 -13.63
N THR A 71 25.69 9.82 -12.87
CA THR A 71 25.71 8.35 -13.04
C THR A 71 24.33 7.76 -12.84
N GLN A 72 23.59 8.22 -11.84
CA GLN A 72 22.25 7.75 -11.54
C GLN A 72 21.23 8.29 -12.56
N LEU A 73 21.41 9.52 -13.02
CA LEU A 73 20.58 10.13 -14.08
C LEU A 73 20.67 9.33 -15.38
N ARG A 74 21.87 8.93 -15.79
CA ARG A 74 22.07 8.08 -16.98
C ARG A 74 21.36 6.74 -16.86
N VAL A 75 21.35 6.13 -15.67
CA VAL A 75 20.59 4.88 -15.43
C VAL A 75 19.09 5.13 -15.57
N CYS A 76 18.56 6.22 -15.00
CA CYS A 76 17.16 6.60 -15.16
C CYS A 76 16.78 6.76 -16.64
N GLU A 77 17.61 7.47 -17.43
CA GLU A 77 17.39 7.65 -18.87
C GLU A 77 17.40 6.33 -19.63
N SER A 78 18.37 5.45 -19.35
CA SER A 78 18.47 4.14 -20.02
C SER A 78 17.28 3.22 -19.74
N LEU A 79 16.60 3.41 -18.58
CA LEU A 79 15.39 2.69 -18.20
C LEU A 79 14.10 3.38 -18.65
N GLY A 80 14.21 4.52 -19.38
CA GLY A 80 13.06 5.28 -19.87
C GLY A 80 12.35 6.11 -18.79
N TYR A 81 13.02 6.40 -17.68
CA TYR A 81 12.48 7.27 -16.62
C TYR A 81 12.66 8.73 -17.04
N THR A 82 11.67 9.26 -17.76
CA THR A 82 11.73 10.65 -18.28
C THR A 82 11.30 11.67 -17.24
N ASN A 83 10.22 11.41 -16.52
CA ASN A 83 9.64 12.33 -15.56
C ASN A 83 9.50 11.68 -14.18
N PRO A 84 9.97 12.32 -13.10
CA PRO A 84 9.78 11.79 -11.75
C PRO A 84 8.30 11.88 -11.34
N THR A 85 7.86 10.86 -10.62
CA THR A 85 6.51 10.83 -10.03
C THR A 85 6.40 11.76 -8.82
N PRO A 86 5.19 12.17 -8.41
CA PRO A 86 5.02 13.06 -7.25
C PRO A 86 5.65 12.56 -5.95
N ILE A 87 5.66 11.23 -5.70
CA ILE A 87 6.33 10.67 -4.52
C ILE A 87 7.86 10.78 -4.64
N GLN A 88 8.42 10.59 -5.83
CA GLN A 88 9.86 10.72 -6.10
C GLN A 88 10.32 12.16 -5.93
N ILE A 89 9.58 13.13 -6.50
CA ILE A 89 9.88 14.57 -6.38
C ILE A 89 9.98 14.98 -4.91
N LYS A 90 9.05 14.51 -4.08
CA LYS A 90 8.99 14.95 -2.68
C LYS A 90 9.92 14.15 -1.76
N ALA A 91 10.13 12.84 -2.00
CA ALA A 91 10.86 11.98 -1.07
C ALA A 91 12.36 11.94 -1.34
N ILE A 92 12.80 11.90 -2.61
CA ILE A 92 14.22 11.73 -2.98
C ILE A 92 15.12 12.76 -2.28
N PRO A 93 14.82 14.08 -2.28
CA PRO A 93 15.70 15.07 -1.64
C PRO A 93 15.89 14.84 -0.14
N PHE A 94 14.83 14.47 0.59
CA PHE A 94 14.91 14.17 2.02
C PHE A 94 15.70 12.89 2.30
N ILE A 95 15.56 11.87 1.45
CA ILE A 95 16.30 10.62 1.62
C ILE A 95 17.80 10.85 1.34
N LEU A 96 18.15 11.65 0.33
CA LEU A 96 19.53 12.03 0.04
C LEU A 96 20.19 12.79 1.19
N SER A 97 19.43 13.66 1.88
CA SER A 97 19.92 14.40 3.06
C SER A 97 20.03 13.55 4.33
N GLY A 98 19.64 12.27 4.29
CA GLY A 98 19.74 11.35 5.43
C GLY A 98 18.60 11.48 6.45
N GLU A 99 17.51 12.20 6.09
CA GLU A 99 16.35 12.37 6.96
C GLU A 99 15.45 11.11 6.95
N ASP A 100 14.78 10.85 8.06
CA ASP A 100 13.75 9.83 8.14
C ASP A 100 12.52 10.29 7.34
N VAL A 101 11.92 9.39 6.55
CA VAL A 101 10.80 9.73 5.66
C VAL A 101 9.65 8.77 5.83
N ILE A 102 8.45 9.30 5.99
CA ILE A 102 7.20 8.57 5.86
C ILE A 102 6.59 8.93 4.50
N GLY A 103 6.54 7.97 3.60
CA GLY A 103 5.96 8.13 2.26
C GLY A 103 4.57 7.50 2.17
N CYS A 104 3.52 8.33 2.13
CA CYS A 104 2.14 7.88 1.92
C CYS A 104 1.77 7.99 0.45
N ALA A 105 1.71 6.86 -0.24
CA ALA A 105 1.33 6.79 -1.64
C ALA A 105 0.81 5.39 -2.00
N GLU A 106 -0.09 5.29 -2.97
CA GLU A 106 -0.62 4.03 -3.50
C GLU A 106 0.45 3.17 -4.18
N THR A 107 0.17 1.87 -4.38
CA THR A 107 1.04 0.97 -5.17
C THR A 107 1.07 1.41 -6.64
N GLY A 108 2.24 1.29 -7.29
CA GLY A 108 2.41 1.72 -8.69
C GLY A 108 2.72 3.22 -8.87
N THR A 109 2.88 3.99 -7.79
CA THR A 109 3.24 5.42 -7.84
C THR A 109 4.75 5.67 -7.96
N GLY A 110 5.58 4.62 -8.00
CA GLY A 110 7.03 4.74 -8.11
C GLY A 110 7.76 4.82 -6.77
N LYS A 111 7.16 4.37 -5.65
CA LYS A 111 7.79 4.32 -4.32
C LYS A 111 9.13 3.60 -4.31
N THR A 112 9.22 2.45 -4.98
CA THR A 112 10.44 1.64 -5.00
C THR A 112 11.63 2.40 -5.56
N ALA A 113 11.47 3.11 -6.67
CA ALA A 113 12.52 3.96 -7.22
C ALA A 113 12.77 5.20 -6.34
N ALA A 114 11.74 5.73 -5.65
CA ALA A 114 11.88 6.86 -4.75
C ALA A 114 12.85 6.59 -3.59
N PHE A 115 12.93 5.35 -3.07
CA PHE A 115 13.91 5.01 -2.05
C PHE A 115 15.18 4.37 -2.61
N LEU A 116 15.11 3.56 -3.68
CA LEU A 116 16.30 2.90 -4.22
C LEU A 116 17.31 3.87 -4.84
N LEU A 117 16.85 4.85 -5.62
CA LEU A 117 17.73 5.82 -6.29
C LEU A 117 18.66 6.54 -5.29
N PRO A 118 18.14 7.21 -4.23
CA PRO A 118 18.98 7.89 -3.26
C PRO A 118 19.83 6.93 -2.42
N ILE A 119 19.31 5.73 -2.07
CA ILE A 119 20.07 4.73 -1.33
C ILE A 119 21.28 4.27 -2.14
N ILE A 120 21.11 3.94 -3.41
CA ILE A 120 22.21 3.52 -4.29
C ILE A 120 23.27 4.64 -4.40
N GLN A 121 22.84 5.88 -4.54
CA GLN A 121 23.75 7.03 -4.57
C GLN A 121 24.54 7.18 -3.26
N ASN A 122 23.89 7.10 -2.11
CA ASN A 122 24.54 7.21 -0.81
C ASN A 122 25.51 6.04 -0.54
N LEU A 123 25.22 4.85 -1.07
CA LEU A 123 26.13 3.70 -0.99
C LEU A 123 27.38 3.89 -1.86
N SER A 124 27.32 4.67 -2.93
CA SER A 124 28.45 4.91 -3.82
C SER A 124 29.55 5.73 -3.17
N SER A 125 29.19 6.60 -2.23
CA SER A 125 30.13 7.52 -1.57
C SER A 125 31.04 6.87 -0.53
N GLN A 126 30.71 5.67 -0.05
CA GLN A 126 31.46 4.98 1.01
C GLN A 126 31.41 3.46 0.85
N THR A 127 32.54 2.83 0.66
CA THR A 127 32.68 1.35 0.69
C THR A 127 32.97 0.90 2.13
N ARG A 128 31.96 0.40 2.82
CA ARG A 128 32.10 -0.23 4.13
C ARG A 128 31.63 -1.68 4.05
N PRO A 129 32.30 -2.63 4.71
CA PRO A 129 31.86 -4.02 4.75
C PRO A 129 30.61 -4.18 5.61
N GLY A 130 29.80 -5.20 5.31
CA GLY A 130 28.60 -5.57 6.06
C GLY A 130 27.30 -5.14 5.41
N ILE A 131 26.19 -5.52 6.06
CA ILE A 131 24.83 -5.20 5.60
C ILE A 131 24.51 -3.77 6.00
N ARG A 132 24.58 -2.85 5.04
CA ARG A 132 24.35 -1.42 5.27
C ARG A 132 22.89 -1.02 5.10
N VAL A 133 22.14 -1.76 4.28
CA VAL A 133 20.72 -1.48 4.00
C VAL A 133 19.90 -2.73 4.21
N LEU A 134 18.85 -2.59 5.00
CA LEU A 134 17.81 -3.59 5.16
C LEU A 134 16.50 -3.07 4.58
N VAL A 135 15.91 -3.82 3.66
CA VAL A 135 14.57 -3.56 3.12
C VAL A 135 13.64 -4.67 3.56
N LEU A 136 12.58 -4.33 4.30
CA LEU A 136 11.52 -5.26 4.67
C LEU A 136 10.32 -5.10 3.75
N ALA A 137 9.82 -6.23 3.27
CA ALA A 137 8.64 -6.32 2.43
C ALA A 137 7.67 -7.39 2.97
N PRO A 138 6.34 -7.18 2.91
CA PRO A 138 5.34 -8.11 3.43
C PRO A 138 5.32 -9.45 2.72
N THR A 139 5.67 -9.49 1.43
CA THR A 139 5.54 -10.67 0.59
C THR A 139 6.81 -10.96 -0.18
N ARG A 140 6.95 -12.24 -0.55
CA ARG A 140 8.06 -12.73 -1.38
C ARG A 140 8.09 -12.05 -2.73
N GLU A 141 6.93 -11.85 -3.33
CA GLU A 141 6.76 -11.24 -4.64
C GLU A 141 7.23 -9.79 -4.65
N LEU A 142 6.85 -9.02 -3.63
CA LEU A 142 7.32 -7.63 -3.51
C LEU A 142 8.84 -7.59 -3.26
N ALA A 143 9.35 -8.48 -2.42
CA ALA A 143 10.79 -8.57 -2.19
C ALA A 143 11.58 -8.90 -3.48
N LEU A 144 11.06 -9.83 -4.30
CA LEU A 144 11.61 -10.15 -5.63
C LEU A 144 11.53 -8.95 -6.58
N GLN A 145 10.42 -8.21 -6.58
CA GLN A 145 10.25 -7.01 -7.38
C GLN A 145 11.24 -5.92 -6.98
N ILE A 146 11.41 -5.68 -5.67
CA ILE A 146 12.38 -4.71 -5.16
C ILE A 146 13.80 -5.12 -5.58
N GLN A 147 14.15 -6.42 -5.48
CA GLN A 147 15.46 -6.90 -5.89
C GLN A 147 15.69 -6.72 -7.40
N LYS A 148 14.68 -6.99 -8.23
CA LYS A 148 14.75 -6.76 -9.66
C LYS A 148 15.00 -5.29 -9.96
N ASN A 149 14.20 -4.39 -9.38
CA ASN A 149 14.35 -2.94 -9.53
C ASN A 149 15.72 -2.46 -9.05
N TYR A 150 16.20 -3.01 -7.91
CA TYR A 150 17.55 -2.71 -7.43
C TYR A 150 18.61 -3.12 -8.45
N THR A 151 18.51 -4.30 -9.03
CA THR A 151 19.47 -4.79 -10.03
C THR A 151 19.49 -3.93 -11.29
N GLU A 152 18.34 -3.46 -11.74
CA GLU A 152 18.20 -2.58 -12.90
C GLU A 152 18.75 -1.18 -12.61
N LEU A 153 18.53 -0.63 -11.40
CA LEU A 153 18.96 0.68 -11.00
C LEU A 153 20.43 0.74 -10.52
N ASN A 154 20.99 -0.41 -10.14
CA ASN A 154 22.33 -0.47 -9.56
C ASN A 154 23.43 -0.47 -10.63
N HIS A 155 24.16 0.63 -10.72
CA HIS A 155 25.33 0.78 -11.57
C HIS A 155 26.66 0.41 -10.86
N LEU A 156 26.60 0.08 -9.56
CA LEU A 156 27.78 -0.16 -8.72
C LEU A 156 28.13 -1.66 -8.72
N LYS A 157 29.27 -2.02 -9.31
CA LYS A 157 29.70 -3.42 -9.41
C LYS A 157 29.89 -4.13 -8.06
N ASN A 158 30.22 -3.38 -7.00
CA ASN A 158 30.58 -3.93 -5.69
C ASN A 158 29.39 -3.99 -4.72
N ASN A 159 28.25 -3.39 -5.02
CA ASN A 159 27.08 -3.43 -4.15
C ASN A 159 26.18 -4.61 -4.53
N ARG A 160 26.26 -5.66 -3.74
CA ARG A 160 25.46 -6.88 -3.93
C ARG A 160 24.20 -6.81 -3.07
N SER A 161 23.08 -7.23 -3.62
CA SER A 161 21.85 -7.48 -2.88
C SER A 161 21.64 -8.98 -2.70
N VAL A 162 21.06 -9.36 -1.56
CA VAL A 162 20.62 -10.72 -1.28
C VAL A 162 19.17 -10.71 -0.86
N LEU A 163 18.44 -11.71 -1.37
CA LEU A 163 17.03 -11.92 -1.07
C LEU A 163 16.88 -12.94 0.05
N VAL A 164 16.14 -12.56 1.10
CA VAL A 164 15.89 -13.37 2.30
C VAL A 164 14.39 -13.58 2.47
N ILE A 165 13.87 -14.65 1.86
CA ILE A 165 12.42 -14.90 1.80
C ILE A 165 12.07 -16.33 2.22
N GLY A 166 10.91 -16.47 2.88
CA GLY A 166 10.38 -17.78 3.25
C GLY A 166 10.03 -18.63 2.02
N GLY A 167 10.10 -19.97 2.15
CA GLY A 167 9.73 -20.91 1.09
C GLY A 167 10.71 -21.03 -0.08
N ALA A 168 11.80 -20.28 -0.08
CA ALA A 168 12.96 -20.51 -0.93
C ALA A 168 14.00 -21.37 -0.20
N ASN A 169 14.94 -21.95 -0.95
CA ASN A 169 15.98 -22.83 -0.39
C ASN A 169 16.84 -22.05 0.61
N MET A 170 16.91 -22.55 1.84
CA MET A 170 17.65 -21.91 2.93
C MET A 170 19.15 -21.93 2.69
N LYS A 171 19.69 -23.07 2.21
CA LYS A 171 21.13 -23.23 1.97
C LYS A 171 21.64 -22.19 0.97
N THR A 172 20.92 -22.01 -0.13
CA THR A 172 21.27 -20.99 -1.14
C THR A 172 21.30 -19.59 -0.54
N GLN A 173 20.30 -19.23 0.30
CA GLN A 173 20.28 -17.92 0.94
C GLN A 173 21.46 -17.73 1.90
N ILE A 174 21.84 -18.77 2.66
CA ILE A 174 23.01 -18.74 3.55
C ILE A 174 24.29 -18.55 2.74
N ASP A 175 24.44 -19.28 1.63
CA ASP A 175 25.61 -19.17 0.77
C ASP A 175 25.73 -17.79 0.11
N ASP A 176 24.60 -17.18 -0.27
CA ASP A 176 24.56 -15.81 -0.80
C ASP A 176 24.90 -14.77 0.27
N LEU A 177 24.44 -14.95 1.51
CA LEU A 177 24.78 -14.07 2.64
C LEU A 177 26.28 -14.13 3.00
N ARG A 178 26.94 -15.29 2.87
CA ARG A 178 28.39 -15.44 3.06
C ARG A 178 29.23 -14.59 2.10
N ARG A 179 28.64 -14.18 0.96
CA ARG A 179 29.28 -13.29 -0.02
C ARG A 179 29.29 -11.82 0.41
N ARG A 180 28.89 -11.54 1.66
CA ARG A 180 28.87 -10.21 2.30
C ARG A 180 28.10 -9.17 1.47
N PRO A 181 26.78 -9.32 1.34
CA PRO A 181 25.96 -8.35 0.61
C PRO A 181 25.94 -7.00 1.33
N THR A 182 25.82 -5.93 0.57
CA THR A 182 25.61 -4.58 1.09
C THR A 182 24.13 -4.31 1.43
N ILE A 183 23.23 -4.96 0.69
CA ILE A 183 21.78 -4.81 0.84
C ILE A 183 21.15 -6.17 1.07
N VAL A 184 20.28 -6.24 2.08
CA VAL A 184 19.39 -7.39 2.29
C VAL A 184 17.95 -6.94 2.06
N ILE A 185 17.24 -7.66 1.20
CA ILE A 185 15.82 -7.48 0.94
C ILE A 185 15.11 -8.71 1.50
N ALA A 186 14.22 -8.51 2.48
CA ALA A 186 13.73 -9.62 3.28
C ALA A 186 12.23 -9.58 3.55
N THR A 187 11.66 -10.78 3.78
CA THR A 187 10.38 -10.90 4.51
C THR A 187 10.67 -11.12 5.99
N PRO A 188 9.88 -10.50 6.91
CA PRO A 188 10.20 -10.46 8.35
C PRO A 188 10.50 -11.82 8.96
N GLY A 189 9.63 -12.83 8.75
CA GLY A 189 9.80 -14.14 9.38
C GLY A 189 11.06 -14.90 8.97
N ARG A 190 11.48 -14.84 7.68
CA ARG A 190 12.71 -15.50 7.24
C ARG A 190 13.97 -14.76 7.71
N LEU A 191 13.87 -13.44 7.81
CA LEU A 191 14.96 -12.65 8.37
C LEU A 191 15.24 -13.04 9.81
N LEU A 192 14.21 -13.14 10.65
CA LEU A 192 14.35 -13.56 12.06
C LEU A 192 14.93 -14.96 12.16
N ASP A 193 14.42 -15.95 11.41
CA ASP A 193 14.93 -17.32 11.39
C ASP A 193 16.46 -17.37 11.08
N LEU A 194 16.94 -16.56 10.13
CA LEU A 194 18.38 -16.52 9.80
C LEU A 194 19.19 -15.69 10.80
N THR A 195 18.61 -14.72 11.47
CA THR A 195 19.27 -13.94 12.52
C THR A 195 19.42 -14.77 13.80
N GLU A 196 18.37 -15.50 14.21
CA GLU A 196 18.43 -16.45 15.34
C GLU A 196 19.48 -17.54 15.15
N ARG A 197 19.71 -17.95 13.91
CA ARG A 197 20.80 -18.90 13.55
C ARG A 197 22.19 -18.26 13.52
N GLY A 198 22.32 -16.98 13.78
CA GLY A 198 23.60 -16.26 13.73
C GLY A 198 24.19 -16.09 12.32
N VAL A 199 23.35 -16.24 11.26
CA VAL A 199 23.80 -16.12 9.88
C VAL A 199 23.83 -14.67 9.40
N ILE A 200 22.98 -13.82 9.97
CA ILE A 200 22.83 -12.41 9.61
C ILE A 200 23.22 -11.53 10.79
N ASP A 201 24.14 -10.61 10.54
CA ASP A 201 24.49 -9.51 11.46
C ASP A 201 23.98 -8.19 10.88
N LEU A 202 23.07 -7.53 11.61
CA LEU A 202 22.45 -6.26 11.24
C LEU A 202 23.09 -5.06 11.95
N SER A 203 24.16 -5.27 12.75
CA SER A 203 24.80 -4.22 13.57
C SER A 203 25.41 -3.08 12.74
N THR A 204 25.69 -3.31 11.47
CA THR A 204 26.25 -2.32 10.54
C THR A 204 25.21 -1.60 9.68
N SER A 205 23.92 -1.85 9.92
CA SER A 205 22.86 -1.31 9.08
C SER A 205 22.66 0.20 9.30
N GLU A 206 22.83 0.98 8.25
CA GLU A 206 22.71 2.43 8.24
C GLU A 206 21.32 2.91 7.79
N VAL A 207 20.64 2.09 6.96
CA VAL A 207 19.31 2.40 6.41
C VAL A 207 18.36 1.22 6.60
N LEU A 208 17.18 1.51 7.12
CA LEU A 208 16.04 0.59 7.15
C LEU A 208 14.94 1.12 6.26
N VAL A 209 14.40 0.28 5.38
CA VAL A 209 13.20 0.54 4.59
C VAL A 209 12.10 -0.43 5.01
N LEU A 210 10.94 0.11 5.36
CA LEU A 210 9.71 -0.65 5.57
C LEU A 210 8.78 -0.34 4.39
N ASP A 211 8.70 -1.23 3.40
CA ASP A 211 7.81 -1.03 2.24
C ASP A 211 6.50 -1.78 2.40
N GLU A 212 5.39 -1.15 2.04
CA GLU A 212 4.02 -1.58 2.32
C GLU A 212 3.83 -1.92 3.82
N ALA A 213 4.19 -0.95 4.70
CA ALA A 213 4.17 -1.16 6.15
C ALA A 213 2.75 -1.48 6.68
N ASP A 214 1.72 -0.82 6.19
CA ASP A 214 0.32 -1.11 6.49
C ASP A 214 0.01 -2.60 6.30
N ARG A 215 0.47 -3.13 5.21
CA ARG A 215 0.27 -4.51 4.86
C ARG A 215 1.05 -5.49 5.73
N MET A 216 2.28 -5.15 6.14
CA MET A 216 3.01 -5.96 7.11
C MET A 216 2.25 -6.07 8.43
N LEU A 217 1.57 -4.98 8.84
CA LEU A 217 0.76 -4.97 10.06
C LEU A 217 -0.52 -5.82 9.89
N ASP A 218 -1.22 -5.71 8.75
CA ASP A 218 -2.40 -6.51 8.43
C ASP A 218 -2.10 -8.02 8.42
N MET A 219 -0.88 -8.39 8.04
CA MET A 219 -0.42 -9.78 8.06
C MET A 219 0.09 -10.24 9.44
N GLY A 220 0.02 -9.39 10.45
CA GLY A 220 0.43 -9.71 11.82
C GLY A 220 1.94 -9.69 12.04
N PHE A 221 2.73 -9.06 11.16
CA PHE A 221 4.19 -9.00 11.30
C PHE A 221 4.68 -7.95 12.30
N LEU A 222 3.80 -7.24 13.00
CA LEU A 222 4.22 -6.23 13.97
C LEU A 222 5.20 -6.75 15.04
N PRO A 223 4.98 -7.96 15.66
CA PRO A 223 5.97 -8.52 16.59
C PRO A 223 7.33 -8.73 15.92
N ALA A 224 7.35 -9.38 14.76
CA ALA A 224 8.58 -9.65 14.00
C ALA A 224 9.33 -8.35 13.61
N ILE A 225 8.61 -7.31 13.21
CA ILE A 225 9.20 -5.99 12.92
C ILE A 225 9.85 -5.41 14.17
N ARG A 226 9.21 -5.50 15.34
CA ARG A 226 9.78 -4.99 16.61
C ARG A 226 11.06 -5.74 17.00
N GLU A 227 11.11 -7.04 16.82
CA GLU A 227 12.30 -7.84 17.05
C GLU A 227 13.45 -7.44 16.11
N VAL A 228 13.18 -7.27 14.82
CA VAL A 228 14.18 -6.76 13.86
C VAL A 228 14.68 -5.37 14.26
N LEU A 229 13.77 -4.46 14.66
CA LEU A 229 14.12 -3.11 15.09
C LEU A 229 15.02 -3.09 16.33
N ALA A 230 14.88 -4.05 17.23
CA ALA A 230 15.72 -4.19 18.42
C ALA A 230 17.17 -4.61 18.10
N MET A 231 17.37 -5.29 16.95
CA MET A 231 18.70 -5.75 16.48
C MET A 231 19.44 -4.68 15.66
N LEU A 232 18.74 -3.65 15.20
CA LEU A 232 19.32 -2.59 14.38
C LEU A 232 19.97 -1.49 15.21
N PRO A 233 21.02 -0.82 14.69
CA PRO A 233 21.61 0.35 15.35
C PRO A 233 20.56 1.44 15.62
N ARG A 234 20.68 2.12 16.77
CA ARG A 234 19.80 3.26 17.08
C ARG A 234 20.03 4.46 16.14
N LYS A 235 21.28 4.65 15.69
CA LYS A 235 21.63 5.69 14.70
C LYS A 235 21.54 5.10 13.30
N ARG A 236 20.41 5.26 12.67
CA ARG A 236 20.14 4.86 11.30
C ARG A 236 19.15 5.83 10.66
N GLN A 237 19.06 5.82 9.35
CA GLN A 237 17.95 6.41 8.62
C GLN A 237 16.83 5.37 8.50
N THR A 238 15.59 5.77 8.78
CA THR A 238 14.43 4.88 8.63
C THR A 238 13.45 5.46 7.60
N LEU A 239 13.10 4.66 6.61
CA LEU A 239 12.17 5.00 5.56
C LEU A 239 10.95 4.10 5.67
N LEU A 240 9.77 4.68 5.85
CA LEU A 240 8.51 3.96 5.98
C LEU A 240 7.61 4.34 4.80
N PHE A 241 7.27 3.35 3.96
CA PHE A 241 6.33 3.53 2.86
C PHE A 241 5.06 2.75 3.12
N SER A 242 3.92 3.41 2.95
CA SER A 242 2.59 2.85 3.20
C SER A 242 1.58 3.45 2.23
N ALA A 243 0.49 2.72 1.95
CA ALA A 243 -0.64 3.30 1.23
C ALA A 243 -1.59 4.05 2.17
N THR A 244 -1.62 3.65 3.46
CA THR A 244 -2.52 4.22 4.48
C THR A 244 -1.74 4.65 5.72
N MET A 245 -2.29 5.64 6.46
CA MET A 245 -1.77 6.07 7.77
C MET A 245 -2.77 5.71 8.87
N SER A 246 -2.77 4.43 9.25
CA SER A 246 -3.54 3.96 10.40
C SER A 246 -2.88 4.38 11.72
N PRO A 247 -3.64 4.44 12.84
CA PRO A 247 -3.05 4.73 14.16
C PRO A 247 -1.91 3.79 14.54
N THR A 248 -1.95 2.55 14.08
CA THR A 248 -0.89 1.55 14.31
C THR A 248 0.39 1.89 13.54
N ILE A 249 0.26 2.36 12.28
CA ILE A 249 1.40 2.85 11.48
C ILE A 249 2.01 4.08 12.12
N GLU A 250 1.18 5.03 12.56
CA GLU A 250 1.67 6.22 13.27
C GLU A 250 2.43 5.85 14.55
N SER A 251 1.90 4.91 15.33
CA SER A 251 2.56 4.42 16.55
C SER A 251 3.90 3.77 16.23
N LEU A 252 3.98 2.94 15.17
CA LEU A 252 5.23 2.34 14.72
C LEU A 252 6.22 3.43 14.30
N ALA A 253 5.81 4.40 13.49
CA ALA A 253 6.66 5.50 13.05
C ALA A 253 7.20 6.31 14.23
N ARG A 254 6.34 6.71 15.18
CA ARG A 254 6.76 7.48 16.39
C ARG A 254 7.76 6.73 17.26
N SER A 255 7.67 5.39 17.32
CA SER A 255 8.57 4.57 18.15
C SER A 255 9.91 4.27 17.47
N THR A 256 10.02 4.42 16.15
CA THR A 256 11.16 3.93 15.36
C THR A 256 11.91 5.00 14.58
N MET A 257 11.29 6.16 14.36
CA MET A 257 11.80 7.23 13.50
C MET A 257 12.09 8.51 14.29
N ARG A 258 13.02 9.32 13.76
CA ARG A 258 13.45 10.59 14.38
C ARG A 258 12.96 11.76 13.53
N GLN A 259 11.97 12.50 14.03
CA GLN A 259 11.41 13.67 13.36
C GLN A 259 11.17 13.44 11.84
N PRO A 260 10.44 12.38 11.47
CA PRO A 260 10.31 11.99 10.08
C PRO A 260 9.62 13.07 9.25
N LYS A 261 10.06 13.23 8.00
CA LYS A 261 9.36 14.06 7.01
C LYS A 261 8.18 13.28 6.45
N LEU A 262 6.99 13.80 6.65
CA LEU A 262 5.78 13.21 6.08
C LEU A 262 5.61 13.68 4.62
N VAL A 263 5.68 12.74 3.70
CA VAL A 263 5.47 12.95 2.27
C VAL A 263 4.18 12.28 1.86
N GLU A 264 3.13 13.07 1.74
CA GLU A 264 1.84 12.59 1.24
C GLU A 264 1.67 12.94 -0.23
N VAL A 265 1.31 11.93 -1.00
CA VAL A 265 0.83 12.09 -2.36
C VAL A 265 -0.67 11.80 -2.34
N ASN A 266 -1.46 12.85 -2.14
CA ASN A 266 -2.91 12.78 -2.12
C ASN A 266 -3.43 12.38 -3.51
N GLN A 267 -3.55 11.09 -3.73
CA GLN A 267 -4.36 10.52 -4.79
C GLN A 267 -5.54 9.71 -4.22
N ARG A 268 -5.95 10.03 -2.95
CA ARG A 268 -7.13 9.39 -2.37
C ARG A 268 -8.30 9.52 -3.34
N GLY A 269 -8.69 8.41 -3.95
CA GLY A 269 -9.80 8.34 -4.90
C GLY A 269 -9.48 8.57 -6.37
N ARG A 270 -8.29 9.02 -6.80
CA ARG A 270 -8.00 9.19 -8.23
C ARG A 270 -7.84 7.86 -8.98
N ALA A 271 -7.18 6.87 -8.40
CA ALA A 271 -7.13 5.54 -9.00
C ALA A 271 -8.51 4.89 -9.07
N ALA A 272 -9.34 5.07 -8.03
CA ALA A 272 -10.73 4.64 -8.05
C ALA A 272 -11.61 5.47 -9.01
N GLN A 273 -11.29 6.74 -9.26
CA GLN A 273 -12.02 7.60 -10.22
C GLN A 273 -11.73 7.26 -11.69
N MET A 274 -10.59 6.67 -11.99
CA MET A 274 -10.26 6.23 -13.36
C MET A 274 -10.74 4.80 -13.67
N VAL A 275 -11.29 4.11 -12.66
CA VAL A 275 -11.82 2.76 -12.80
C VAL A 275 -13.34 2.80 -12.77
N GLU A 276 -13.97 2.29 -13.80
CA GLU A 276 -15.41 2.07 -13.82
C GLU A 276 -15.76 0.95 -12.84
N GLN A 277 -16.48 1.30 -11.76
CA GLN A 277 -16.83 0.38 -10.69
C GLN A 277 -18.31 0.01 -10.75
N THR A 278 -18.60 -1.29 -10.79
CA THR A 278 -19.95 -1.82 -10.84
C THR A 278 -20.12 -2.96 -9.85
N ALA A 279 -21.24 -2.98 -9.13
CA ALA A 279 -21.60 -4.04 -8.20
C ALA A 279 -22.85 -4.78 -8.69
N TYR A 280 -22.73 -6.09 -8.85
CA TYR A 280 -23.82 -6.96 -9.23
C TYR A 280 -24.40 -7.64 -8.01
N SER A 281 -25.69 -7.39 -7.73
CA SER A 281 -26.43 -8.02 -6.63
C SER A 281 -27.01 -9.36 -7.05
N VAL A 282 -26.63 -10.45 -6.36
CA VAL A 282 -27.00 -11.82 -6.75
C VAL A 282 -27.15 -12.71 -5.51
N SER A 283 -27.93 -13.80 -5.64
CA SER A 283 -27.98 -14.85 -4.60
C SER A 283 -26.65 -15.62 -4.52
N LEU A 284 -26.38 -16.25 -3.38
CA LEU A 284 -25.15 -17.01 -3.17
C LEU A 284 -24.99 -18.14 -4.21
N ASP A 285 -26.10 -18.81 -4.55
CA ASP A 285 -26.10 -19.95 -5.49
C ASP A 285 -25.81 -19.53 -6.93
N ASN A 286 -26.23 -18.33 -7.31
CA ASN A 286 -26.06 -17.79 -8.67
C ASN A 286 -24.71 -17.09 -8.90
N LYS A 287 -23.91 -16.94 -7.86
CA LYS A 287 -22.63 -16.20 -7.89
C LYS A 287 -21.66 -16.72 -8.96
N THR A 288 -21.50 -18.03 -9.04
CA THR A 288 -20.59 -18.66 -10.02
C THR A 288 -21.16 -18.58 -11.44
N ALA A 289 -22.47 -18.76 -11.58
CA ALA A 289 -23.13 -18.66 -12.89
C ALA A 289 -23.02 -17.23 -13.46
N LEU A 290 -23.19 -16.21 -12.61
CA LEU A 290 -22.97 -14.81 -13.00
C LEU A 290 -21.53 -14.54 -13.43
N LEU A 291 -20.52 -15.07 -12.70
CA LEU A 291 -19.13 -14.89 -13.11
C LEU A 291 -18.86 -15.51 -14.49
N LEU A 292 -19.38 -16.71 -14.76
CA LEU A 292 -19.25 -17.36 -16.06
C LEU A 292 -19.90 -16.52 -17.16
N ASP A 293 -21.11 -16.05 -16.96
CA ASP A 293 -21.83 -15.19 -17.90
C ASP A 293 -21.05 -13.89 -18.20
N LEU A 294 -20.52 -13.22 -17.15
CA LEU A 294 -19.69 -12.03 -17.31
C LEU A 294 -18.44 -12.32 -18.15
N LEU A 295 -17.74 -13.43 -17.87
CA LEU A 295 -16.55 -13.81 -18.62
C LEU A 295 -16.84 -14.18 -20.09
N GLU A 296 -18.04 -14.70 -20.38
CA GLU A 296 -18.48 -15.08 -21.73
C GLU A 296 -18.98 -13.86 -22.52
N ARG A 297 -19.78 -12.99 -21.92
CA ARG A 297 -20.30 -11.76 -22.57
C ARG A 297 -19.17 -10.83 -22.98
N GLU A 298 -18.26 -10.59 -22.08
CA GLU A 298 -17.13 -9.70 -22.32
C GLU A 298 -16.11 -10.30 -23.31
N ASN A 299 -16.09 -11.63 -23.50
CA ASN A 299 -15.25 -12.28 -24.51
C ASN A 299 -15.64 -11.91 -25.94
N LYS A 300 -16.93 -11.59 -26.18
CA LYS A 300 -17.45 -11.21 -27.49
C LYS A 300 -17.07 -9.77 -27.91
N GLN A 301 -16.58 -8.95 -26.98
CA GLN A 301 -16.28 -7.53 -27.21
C GLN A 301 -14.80 -7.21 -27.32
N GLU A 302 -13.91 -8.21 -27.54
CA GLU A 302 -12.44 -8.06 -27.65
C GLU A 302 -11.74 -7.36 -26.46
N ALA A 303 -12.48 -6.96 -25.42
CA ALA A 303 -11.98 -6.09 -24.34
C ALA A 303 -11.30 -6.83 -23.18
N LEU A 304 -11.45 -8.16 -23.07
CA LEU A 304 -10.97 -8.93 -21.91
C LEU A 304 -9.63 -9.62 -22.17
N ALA A 305 -8.57 -8.84 -22.30
CA ALA A 305 -7.24 -9.42 -22.47
C ALA A 305 -6.74 -10.11 -21.19
N LYS A 306 -6.95 -9.51 -20.00
CA LYS A 306 -6.46 -10.00 -18.72
C LYS A 306 -7.44 -9.71 -17.60
N VAL A 307 -7.94 -10.75 -16.93
CA VAL A 307 -8.90 -10.66 -15.81
C VAL A 307 -8.27 -11.19 -14.53
N LEU A 308 -8.30 -10.37 -13.47
CA LEU A 308 -7.90 -10.80 -12.13
C LEU A 308 -9.14 -10.99 -11.26
N VAL A 309 -9.36 -12.23 -10.79
CA VAL A 309 -10.51 -12.60 -9.96
C VAL A 309 -10.08 -12.81 -8.53
N PHE A 310 -10.67 -12.08 -7.60
CA PHE A 310 -10.37 -12.19 -6.17
C PHE A 310 -11.36 -13.08 -5.45
N THR A 311 -10.83 -14.06 -4.72
CA THR A 311 -11.58 -14.94 -3.81
C THR A 311 -11.08 -14.79 -2.39
N ARG A 312 -11.98 -15.00 -1.41
CA ARG A 312 -11.68 -14.86 0.02
C ARG A 312 -10.76 -15.95 0.54
N THR A 313 -10.89 -17.18 0.04
CA THR A 313 -10.22 -18.36 0.58
C THR A 313 -9.39 -19.12 -0.44
N ARG A 314 -8.35 -19.81 0.02
CA ARG A 314 -7.50 -20.69 -0.79
C ARG A 314 -8.32 -21.80 -1.47
N ARG A 315 -9.22 -22.45 -0.70
CA ARG A 315 -10.13 -23.47 -1.24
C ARG A 315 -11.11 -22.90 -2.27
N GLY A 316 -11.60 -21.68 -2.04
CA GLY A 316 -12.44 -20.95 -3.01
C GLY A 316 -11.69 -20.70 -4.33
N SER A 317 -10.43 -20.28 -4.25
CA SER A 317 -9.58 -20.07 -5.42
C SER A 317 -9.36 -21.38 -6.21
N GLU A 318 -9.04 -22.48 -5.53
CA GLU A 318 -8.89 -23.81 -6.16
C GLU A 318 -10.20 -24.23 -6.85
N ARG A 319 -11.33 -24.24 -6.11
CA ARG A 319 -12.64 -24.63 -6.64
C ARG A 319 -13.02 -23.80 -7.85
N LEU A 320 -12.92 -22.47 -7.76
CA LEU A 320 -13.30 -21.58 -8.83
C LEU A 320 -12.44 -21.80 -10.07
N SER A 321 -11.12 -21.96 -9.92
CA SER A 321 -10.23 -22.24 -11.05
C SER A 321 -10.54 -23.57 -11.74
N HIS A 322 -10.94 -24.61 -11.00
CA HIS A 322 -11.38 -25.87 -11.59
C HIS A 322 -12.68 -25.72 -12.40
N ILE A 323 -13.66 -24.96 -11.88
CA ILE A 323 -14.92 -24.68 -12.60
C ILE A 323 -14.63 -23.91 -13.89
N LEU A 324 -13.81 -22.86 -13.84
CA LEU A 324 -13.44 -22.07 -15.01
C LEU A 324 -12.69 -22.91 -16.04
N LYS A 325 -11.78 -23.79 -15.62
CA LYS A 325 -11.06 -24.69 -16.51
C LYS A 325 -11.99 -25.69 -17.17
N ALA A 326 -12.96 -26.25 -16.46
CA ALA A 326 -13.98 -27.16 -17.01
C ALA A 326 -14.89 -26.47 -18.05
N ARG A 327 -14.95 -25.14 -18.04
CA ARG A 327 -15.65 -24.30 -19.03
C ARG A 327 -14.74 -23.74 -20.12
N ASN A 328 -13.56 -24.37 -20.32
CA ASN A 328 -12.56 -24.02 -21.34
C ASN A 328 -11.97 -22.59 -21.20
N HIS A 329 -12.04 -21.96 -20.02
CA HIS A 329 -11.30 -20.73 -19.80
C HIS A 329 -9.81 -21.01 -19.55
N SER A 330 -8.92 -20.21 -20.16
CA SER A 330 -7.49 -20.22 -19.83
C SER A 330 -7.31 -19.58 -18.46
N VAL A 331 -7.13 -20.41 -17.41
CA VAL A 331 -7.12 -19.99 -16.00
C VAL A 331 -5.91 -20.53 -15.26
N ASN A 332 -5.31 -19.67 -14.43
CA ASN A 332 -4.34 -20.02 -13.39
C ASN A 332 -4.80 -19.47 -12.03
N ARG A 333 -4.11 -19.89 -10.96
CA ARG A 333 -4.46 -19.51 -9.59
C ARG A 333 -3.25 -19.24 -8.74
N ILE A 334 -3.39 -18.30 -7.78
CA ILE A 334 -2.34 -17.95 -6.82
C ILE A 334 -2.93 -17.82 -5.43
N HIS A 335 -2.43 -18.64 -4.49
CA HIS A 335 -2.76 -18.61 -3.07
C HIS A 335 -1.62 -19.22 -2.24
N ALA A 336 -1.70 -19.12 -0.91
CA ALA A 336 -0.61 -19.49 -0.01
C ALA A 336 -0.20 -20.97 -0.07
N ASP A 337 -1.11 -21.90 -0.45
CA ASP A 337 -0.80 -23.33 -0.56
C ASP A 337 -0.06 -23.70 -1.86
N ARG A 338 0.12 -22.75 -2.78
CA ARG A 338 0.92 -22.95 -3.98
C ARG A 338 2.40 -22.73 -3.68
N SER A 339 3.25 -23.65 -4.18
CA SER A 339 4.69 -23.48 -4.06
C SER A 339 5.17 -22.23 -4.81
N GLN A 340 6.32 -21.67 -4.41
CA GLN A 340 6.86 -20.47 -5.05
C GLN A 340 7.07 -20.65 -6.57
N PRO A 341 7.65 -21.76 -7.07
CA PRO A 341 7.76 -21.99 -8.51
C PRO A 341 6.41 -22.01 -9.23
N GLN A 342 5.36 -22.59 -8.61
CA GLN A 342 4.02 -22.61 -9.18
C GLN A 342 3.40 -21.21 -9.26
N ARG A 343 3.65 -20.36 -8.25
CA ARG A 343 3.16 -18.98 -8.22
C ARG A 343 3.86 -18.14 -9.30
N GLU A 344 5.17 -18.27 -9.43
CA GLU A 344 5.96 -17.60 -10.47
C GLU A 344 5.55 -18.04 -11.87
N ALA A 345 5.35 -19.35 -12.09
CA ALA A 345 4.86 -19.86 -13.37
C ALA A 345 3.47 -19.33 -13.73
N ALA A 346 2.54 -19.27 -12.75
CA ALA A 346 1.20 -18.72 -12.96
C ALA A 346 1.25 -17.23 -13.32
N LEU A 347 2.11 -16.45 -12.64
CA LEU A 347 2.30 -15.03 -12.93
C LEU A 347 2.92 -14.80 -14.30
N ARG A 348 3.95 -15.57 -14.66
CA ARG A 348 4.58 -15.49 -15.97
C ARG A 348 3.57 -15.77 -17.08
N ALA A 349 2.85 -16.89 -16.98
CA ALA A 349 1.83 -17.25 -17.95
C ALA A 349 0.72 -16.17 -18.09
N PHE A 350 0.37 -15.51 -17.00
CA PHE A 350 -0.59 -14.41 -17.02
C PHE A 350 -0.02 -13.13 -17.64
N ARG A 351 1.24 -12.79 -17.34
CA ARG A 351 1.93 -11.64 -17.98
C ARG A 351 2.09 -11.83 -19.47
N ASP A 352 2.48 -13.05 -19.89
CA ASP A 352 2.74 -13.39 -21.29
C ASP A 352 1.45 -13.58 -22.10
N GLY A 353 0.26 -13.44 -21.47
CA GLY A 353 -1.03 -13.59 -22.13
C GLY A 353 -1.46 -15.04 -22.39
N GLN A 354 -0.66 -16.04 -21.97
CA GLN A 354 -1.00 -17.47 -22.06
C GLN A 354 -2.18 -17.83 -21.16
N THR A 355 -2.35 -17.09 -20.07
CA THR A 355 -3.47 -17.21 -19.13
C THR A 355 -4.29 -15.94 -19.20
N ARG A 356 -5.59 -16.06 -19.49
CA ARG A 356 -6.53 -14.94 -19.52
C ARG A 356 -7.06 -14.58 -18.13
N VAL A 357 -7.38 -15.58 -17.31
CA VAL A 357 -7.98 -15.40 -15.99
C VAL A 357 -7.02 -15.84 -14.90
N LEU A 358 -6.70 -14.96 -13.98
CA LEU A 358 -5.92 -15.29 -12.79
C LEU A 358 -6.83 -15.22 -11.57
N VAL A 359 -7.03 -16.35 -10.89
CA VAL A 359 -7.78 -16.41 -9.62
C VAL A 359 -6.81 -16.28 -8.45
N ALA A 360 -7.04 -15.31 -7.56
CA ALA A 360 -6.12 -15.01 -6.47
C ALA A 360 -6.81 -14.75 -5.16
N THR A 361 -6.12 -15.05 -4.06
CA THR A 361 -6.49 -14.55 -2.72
C THR A 361 -5.74 -13.25 -2.42
N ASP A 362 -6.28 -12.39 -1.55
CA ASP A 362 -5.67 -11.09 -1.23
C ASP A 362 -4.19 -11.20 -0.85
N ILE A 363 -3.87 -12.07 0.11
CA ILE A 363 -2.49 -12.26 0.58
C ILE A 363 -1.54 -12.62 -0.57
N ALA A 364 -2.00 -13.39 -1.52
CA ALA A 364 -1.17 -13.86 -2.62
C ALA A 364 -1.15 -12.89 -3.82
N ALA A 365 -2.20 -12.10 -4.00
CA ALA A 365 -2.31 -11.12 -5.09
C ALA A 365 -1.64 -9.78 -4.78
N ARG A 366 -1.46 -9.49 -3.50
CA ARG A 366 -0.79 -8.27 -3.06
C ARG A 366 0.70 -8.35 -3.38
N GLY A 367 1.30 -7.24 -3.83
CA GLY A 367 2.70 -7.19 -4.28
C GLY A 367 2.96 -7.92 -5.60
N LEU A 368 1.91 -8.40 -6.28
CA LEU A 368 2.08 -8.89 -7.63
C LEU A 368 2.32 -7.70 -8.57
N ASP A 369 3.43 -7.75 -9.27
CA ASP A 369 3.71 -6.90 -10.42
C ASP A 369 2.86 -7.41 -11.61
N VAL A 370 1.57 -7.17 -11.51
CA VAL A 370 0.60 -7.47 -12.56
C VAL A 370 0.00 -6.13 -12.97
N ASP A 371 0.72 -5.46 -13.86
CA ASP A 371 0.26 -4.21 -14.44
C ASP A 371 -0.63 -4.47 -15.65
N ALA A 372 -1.49 -3.49 -15.95
CA ALA A 372 -2.40 -3.49 -17.11
C ALA A 372 -3.43 -4.64 -17.12
N VAL A 373 -3.99 -4.99 -15.96
CA VAL A 373 -5.18 -5.84 -15.90
C VAL A 373 -6.37 -5.05 -16.46
N SER A 374 -7.07 -5.60 -17.46
CA SER A 374 -8.24 -4.94 -18.04
C SER A 374 -9.41 -4.91 -17.06
N HIS A 375 -9.61 -6.02 -16.35
CA HIS A 375 -10.72 -6.19 -15.42
C HIS A 375 -10.29 -6.78 -14.10
N VAL A 376 -10.79 -6.21 -13.02
CA VAL A 376 -10.74 -6.78 -11.68
C VAL A 376 -12.14 -7.27 -11.32
N ILE A 377 -12.27 -8.53 -10.95
CA ILE A 377 -13.54 -9.08 -10.46
C ILE A 377 -13.39 -9.49 -9.00
N ASN A 378 -14.07 -8.79 -8.11
CA ASN A 378 -14.23 -9.21 -6.73
C ASN A 378 -15.32 -10.28 -6.68
N TYR A 379 -14.94 -11.55 -6.88
CA TYR A 379 -15.86 -12.67 -6.71
C TYR A 379 -16.38 -12.74 -5.28
N ASP A 380 -15.51 -12.50 -4.30
CA ASP A 380 -15.88 -12.29 -2.90
C ASP A 380 -15.56 -10.85 -2.48
N VAL A 381 -16.53 -10.18 -1.86
CA VAL A 381 -16.34 -8.86 -1.26
C VAL A 381 -15.31 -8.99 -0.12
N PRO A 382 -14.29 -8.15 -0.06
CA PRO A 382 -13.32 -8.18 1.03
C PRO A 382 -13.97 -7.73 2.35
N HIS A 383 -13.52 -8.31 3.47
CA HIS A 383 -13.97 -7.90 4.80
C HIS A 383 -13.34 -6.58 5.25
N VAL A 384 -12.10 -6.34 4.82
CA VAL A 384 -11.34 -5.13 5.10
C VAL A 384 -11.54 -4.16 3.94
N PRO A 385 -12.14 -2.98 4.15
CA PRO A 385 -12.44 -2.04 3.07
C PRO A 385 -11.22 -1.58 2.28
N GLU A 386 -10.06 -1.47 2.92
CA GLU A 386 -8.79 -1.10 2.31
C GLU A 386 -8.34 -2.11 1.24
N ASP A 387 -8.65 -3.40 1.45
CA ASP A 387 -8.36 -4.45 0.46
C ASP A 387 -9.10 -4.20 -0.86
N TYR A 388 -10.30 -3.64 -0.81
CA TYR A 388 -11.05 -3.27 -2.00
C TYR A 388 -10.27 -2.27 -2.87
N VAL A 389 -9.74 -1.23 -2.26
CA VAL A 389 -8.94 -0.21 -2.96
C VAL A 389 -7.68 -0.85 -3.57
N HIS A 390 -7.00 -1.71 -2.82
CA HIS A 390 -5.82 -2.44 -3.30
C HIS A 390 -6.12 -3.41 -4.46
N ARG A 391 -7.30 -4.04 -4.47
CA ARG A 391 -7.76 -4.91 -5.57
C ARG A 391 -8.08 -4.10 -6.81
N VAL A 392 -8.92 -3.07 -6.65
CA VAL A 392 -9.34 -2.19 -7.76
C VAL A 392 -8.14 -1.48 -8.37
N GLY A 393 -7.17 -1.06 -7.57
CA GLY A 393 -5.92 -0.46 -8.03
C GLY A 393 -5.01 -1.40 -8.86
N ARG A 394 -5.41 -2.64 -9.18
CA ARG A 394 -4.72 -3.50 -10.16
C ARG A 394 -5.11 -3.19 -11.60
N THR A 395 -6.19 -2.45 -11.82
CA THR A 395 -6.60 -1.93 -13.12
C THR A 395 -6.57 -0.41 -13.14
N GLY A 396 -6.80 0.22 -14.28
CA GLY A 396 -6.82 1.69 -14.41
C GLY A 396 -5.46 2.36 -14.27
N ARG A 397 -4.36 1.67 -14.61
CA ARG A 397 -2.99 2.20 -14.50
C ARG A 397 -2.48 2.76 -15.83
N ALA A 398 -1.46 3.64 -15.73
CA ALA A 398 -0.77 4.24 -16.87
C ALA A 398 -1.71 4.96 -17.88
N GLY A 399 -2.77 5.61 -17.38
CA GLY A 399 -3.71 6.36 -18.22
C GLY A 399 -4.72 5.51 -18.98
N LYS A 400 -4.76 4.19 -18.79
CA LYS A 400 -5.76 3.30 -19.37
C LYS A 400 -6.98 3.21 -18.46
N GLN A 401 -8.17 3.22 -19.06
CA GLN A 401 -9.41 2.95 -18.32
C GLN A 401 -9.43 1.49 -17.88
N GLY A 402 -9.85 1.25 -16.64
CA GLY A 402 -10.00 -0.08 -16.08
C GLY A 402 -11.44 -0.32 -15.61
N LYS A 403 -11.84 -1.58 -15.51
CA LYS A 403 -13.14 -1.96 -14.97
C LYS A 403 -12.99 -2.82 -13.73
N ALA A 404 -13.77 -2.49 -12.70
CA ALA A 404 -13.86 -3.28 -11.47
C ALA A 404 -15.30 -3.74 -11.26
N ILE A 405 -15.49 -5.05 -11.22
CA ILE A 405 -16.78 -5.69 -11.02
C ILE A 405 -16.79 -6.35 -9.64
N THR A 406 -17.82 -6.10 -8.85
CA THR A 406 -17.97 -6.71 -7.52
C THR A 406 -19.26 -7.52 -7.48
N ILE A 407 -19.17 -8.80 -7.15
CA ILE A 407 -20.32 -9.68 -6.97
C ILE A 407 -20.75 -9.62 -5.50
N VAL A 408 -21.91 -9.05 -5.23
CA VAL A 408 -22.42 -8.78 -3.89
C VAL A 408 -23.58 -9.71 -3.59
N THR A 409 -23.47 -10.43 -2.49
CA THR A 409 -24.58 -11.22 -1.95
C THR A 409 -25.19 -10.51 -0.74
N PRO A 410 -26.39 -10.89 -0.26
CA PRO A 410 -27.01 -10.25 0.91
C PRO A 410 -26.13 -10.22 2.17
N ILE A 411 -25.28 -11.24 2.33
CA ILE A 411 -24.33 -11.32 3.46
C ILE A 411 -23.22 -10.27 3.33
N ASP A 412 -22.88 -9.87 2.12
CA ASP A 412 -21.78 -8.95 1.84
C ASP A 412 -22.17 -7.46 1.93
N GLU A 413 -23.47 -7.14 2.10
CA GLU A 413 -23.97 -5.76 2.05
C GLU A 413 -23.36 -4.83 3.11
N LEU A 414 -23.09 -5.33 4.31
CA LEU A 414 -22.45 -4.53 5.36
C LEU A 414 -21.01 -4.20 4.99
N SER A 415 -20.27 -5.15 4.44
CA SER A 415 -18.90 -4.95 3.96
C SER A 415 -18.88 -3.95 2.80
N MET A 416 -19.85 -4.08 1.88
CA MET A 416 -19.93 -3.17 0.74
C MET A 416 -20.25 -1.73 1.15
N LYS A 417 -21.14 -1.52 2.12
CA LYS A 417 -21.40 -0.18 2.70
C LYS A 417 -20.16 0.42 3.37
N ALA A 418 -19.33 -0.40 4.03
CA ALA A 418 -18.09 0.07 4.62
C ALA A 418 -17.07 0.50 3.54
N ILE A 419 -16.99 -0.25 2.44
CA ILE A 419 -16.19 0.08 1.25
C ILE A 419 -16.66 1.41 0.64
N GLU A 420 -17.96 1.59 0.40
CA GLU A 420 -18.54 2.81 -0.18
C GLU A 420 -18.25 4.05 0.69
N ARG A 421 -18.26 3.91 2.02
CA ARG A 421 -17.82 4.97 2.95
C ARG A 421 -16.34 5.31 2.80
N LEU A 422 -15.48 4.29 2.63
CA LEU A 422 -14.04 4.49 2.46
C LEU A 422 -13.71 5.21 1.15
N ILE A 423 -14.35 4.79 0.03
CA ILE A 423 -14.12 5.40 -1.29
C ILE A 423 -14.86 6.74 -1.47
N GLY A 424 -15.77 7.08 -0.54
CA GLY A 424 -16.50 8.36 -0.52
C GLY A 424 -17.60 8.50 -1.58
N GLN A 425 -17.97 7.40 -2.26
CA GLN A 425 -19.01 7.38 -3.29
C GLN A 425 -19.72 6.03 -3.34
N PRO A 426 -21.02 6.00 -3.69
CA PRO A 426 -21.72 4.74 -3.91
C PRO A 426 -21.22 4.05 -5.18
N VAL A 427 -21.17 2.72 -5.17
CA VAL A 427 -20.85 1.92 -6.35
C VAL A 427 -22.15 1.60 -7.10
N LYS A 428 -22.13 1.80 -8.42
CA LYS A 428 -23.30 1.52 -9.29
C LYS A 428 -23.77 0.08 -9.10
N ARG A 429 -25.03 -0.09 -8.67
CA ARG A 429 -25.66 -1.40 -8.47
C ARG A 429 -26.39 -1.83 -9.72
N ILE A 430 -26.21 -3.10 -10.12
CA ILE A 430 -26.93 -3.76 -11.19
C ILE A 430 -27.52 -5.06 -10.65
N VAL A 431 -28.81 -5.29 -10.95
CA VAL A 431 -29.44 -6.60 -10.78
C VAL A 431 -29.43 -7.26 -12.15
N PRO A 432 -28.62 -8.32 -12.34
CA PRO A 432 -28.49 -8.94 -13.65
C PRO A 432 -29.77 -9.71 -14.02
N GLU A 433 -30.23 -9.57 -15.24
CA GLU A 433 -31.35 -10.31 -15.77
C GLU A 433 -31.06 -11.82 -15.77
N GLY A 434 -32.02 -12.64 -15.37
CA GLY A 434 -31.88 -14.10 -15.29
C GLY A 434 -31.20 -14.60 -14.00
N PHE A 435 -30.65 -13.72 -13.16
CA PHE A 435 -30.03 -14.07 -11.87
C PHE A 435 -30.79 -13.48 -10.66
N GLY A 436 -31.93 -12.83 -10.94
CA GLY A 436 -32.78 -12.17 -9.95
C GLY A 436 -33.53 -13.17 -9.10
N GLY A 437 -33.25 -13.18 -7.84
CA GLY A 437 -33.93 -13.94 -6.80
C GLY A 437 -33.96 -13.24 -5.43
N LEU A 438 -33.73 -11.93 -5.40
CA LEU A 438 -33.83 -11.16 -4.16
C LEU A 438 -34.53 -9.83 -4.43
N GLN A 439 -35.85 -9.80 -4.17
CA GLN A 439 -36.47 -8.57 -3.75
C GLN A 439 -35.75 -8.17 -2.44
N VAL A 440 -34.96 -7.08 -2.53
CA VAL A 440 -34.47 -6.40 -1.34
C VAL A 440 -35.71 -5.78 -0.69
N SER A 441 -36.37 -6.55 0.18
CA SER A 441 -37.35 -5.99 1.12
C SER A 441 -36.57 -4.97 1.96
N ALA A 442 -36.96 -3.73 1.87
CA ALA A 442 -36.49 -2.67 2.76
C ALA A 442 -36.56 -3.19 4.21
N PRO A 443 -35.56 -2.93 5.06
CA PRO A 443 -35.60 -3.37 6.44
C PRO A 443 -36.84 -2.73 7.10
N SER A 444 -37.83 -3.59 7.43
CA SER A 444 -38.95 -3.18 8.27
C SER A 444 -38.35 -2.70 9.60
N ALA A 445 -38.53 -1.44 9.90
CA ALA A 445 -38.27 -0.87 11.20
C ALA A 445 -39.05 -1.66 12.26
N GLY A 446 -38.35 -2.28 13.19
CA GLY A 446 -38.93 -2.80 14.43
C GLY A 446 -38.94 -4.32 14.60
N LYS A 447 -37.80 -4.88 15.02
CA LYS A 447 -37.78 -5.92 16.04
C LYS A 447 -36.44 -5.83 16.78
N SER A 448 -36.55 -5.53 18.06
CA SER A 448 -35.47 -5.48 19.04
C SER A 448 -34.67 -6.79 19.05
N PHE A 449 -33.37 -6.66 18.90
CA PHE A 449 -32.41 -7.77 19.02
C PHE A 449 -32.33 -8.20 20.49
N VAL A 450 -32.81 -9.39 20.81
CA VAL A 450 -32.60 -10.03 22.09
C VAL A 450 -31.29 -10.85 21.98
N PRO A 451 -30.26 -10.57 22.78
CA PRO A 451 -29.01 -11.32 22.71
C PRO A 451 -29.25 -12.72 23.34
N PHE A 452 -29.02 -13.74 22.56
CA PHE A 452 -29.04 -15.13 23.00
C PHE A 452 -27.78 -15.44 23.83
N GLY A 453 -27.89 -15.17 25.15
CA GLY A 453 -26.90 -15.64 26.12
C GLY A 453 -27.23 -17.06 26.52
N ARG A 454 -26.62 -18.06 25.92
CA ARG A 454 -26.61 -19.42 26.48
C ARG A 454 -25.39 -19.60 27.36
N ALA A 455 -25.59 -19.50 28.67
CA ALA A 455 -24.64 -19.95 29.66
C ALA A 455 -24.42 -21.47 29.53
N TYR A 456 -23.21 -21.85 29.17
CA TYR A 456 -22.77 -23.24 29.23
C TYR A 456 -22.40 -23.55 30.67
N LYS A 457 -23.31 -24.20 31.42
CA LYS A 457 -23.00 -24.83 32.71
C LYS A 457 -22.26 -26.14 32.45
N GLY A 458 -20.96 -26.08 32.41
CA GLY A 458 -20.09 -27.23 32.41
C GLY A 458 -19.99 -27.81 33.83
N THR A 459 -20.49 -29.00 34.02
CA THR A 459 -20.33 -29.82 35.24
C THR A 459 -18.88 -30.27 35.38
N VAL A 460 -18.20 -29.72 36.35
CA VAL A 460 -16.83 -30.15 36.74
C VAL A 460 -16.99 -31.50 37.47
N ARG A 461 -16.62 -32.60 36.83
CA ARG A 461 -16.40 -33.88 37.49
C ARG A 461 -15.03 -33.86 38.17
N SER A 462 -15.07 -33.88 39.51
CA SER A 462 -13.87 -34.05 40.35
C SER A 462 -13.25 -35.43 40.13
N PHE A 463 -12.01 -35.47 39.72
CA PHE A 463 -11.17 -36.69 39.68
C PHE A 463 -10.59 -36.89 41.10
N ARG A 464 -10.99 -37.98 41.76
CA ARG A 464 -10.36 -38.50 43.01
C ARG A 464 -9.17 -39.38 42.59
N PRO A 465 -7.98 -39.23 43.16
CA PRO A 465 -6.90 -40.15 42.93
C PRO A 465 -7.07 -41.40 43.78
N GLN A 466 -7.07 -42.58 43.15
CA GLN A 466 -6.96 -43.86 43.83
C GLN A 466 -5.53 -44.05 44.36
N ARG A 467 -5.39 -44.20 45.67
CA ARG A 467 -4.22 -44.83 46.33
C ARG A 467 -4.42 -46.34 46.18
N GLY A 468 -3.37 -47.02 45.71
CA GLY A 468 -3.42 -48.42 45.66
C GLY A 468 -2.18 -49.09 45.93
N ARG A 469 -1.94 -50.05 46.27
CA ARG A 469 -0.97 -50.97 46.85
C ARG A 469 0.07 -51.42 45.83
#